data_698fa8855da20cc0fd70247e61bf3a0d
#
_entry.id   698fa8855da20cc0fd70247e61bf3a0d
#
_cell.length_a   1.000
_cell.length_b   1.000
_cell.length_c   1.000
_cell.angle_alpha   90.00
_cell.angle_beta   90.00
_cell.angle_gamma   90.00
#
_symmetry.space_group_name_H-M   'P 1'
#
loop_
_entity.id
_entity.type
_entity.pdbx_description
1 polymer ?
#
loop_
_entity_poly.entity_id
_entity_poly.type
_entity_poly.pdbx_seq_one_letter_code
_entity_poly.pdbx_strand_id
1 'polypeptide(L)'
;RSRLSKAVLGASQNKIREKVMGRTLASGVLDAEGNLIAEADTNITEELFAKLNDAKIEEINLYSDEDMNGEDIETVRINISDTFAHNVLKEAMMHNFNNKEVAADIVNGAGEVLAHTGDTMTEDIINAILADGTVKEMRIRNNEIAGIEVEAITEGKKEKTIIETLHDRIIGRNLAEDILDENGEILYHINEYVTEPMAERICQLREKVKIRSVLTCKAKFGVCRKCYGRNLATGKNVDVGEAVGTIAAQSIGEPGTQLTMRTFHTGGVAGADDITQGLPRVEELFEARKPKHPGILSEVSGHVHITQEGNSRKVTVMALDGENQEYQIPYGAKLSVVEGEEIAKGDRLTEGSLNPHDVLRISGVKATQNYLVSQVVGVYKSQGVDINSKHIEVMVRQMMRK
;
A
#
# COMPACT_ATOMS: atom_id res chain seq x y z
N ARG A 1 5.50 -18.88 -30.26
CA ARG A 1 4.95 -17.75 -29.48
C ARG A 1 4.18 -18.33 -28.31
N SER A 2 4.60 -18.05 -27.07
CA SER A 2 3.95 -18.58 -25.86
C SER A 2 2.52 -18.02 -25.73
N ARG A 3 1.61 -18.77 -25.10
CA ARG A 3 0.24 -18.29 -24.80
C ARG A 3 0.28 -17.00 -23.96
N LEU A 4 1.31 -16.84 -23.13
CA LEU A 4 1.49 -15.66 -22.27
C LEU A 4 1.83 -14.42 -23.10
N SER A 5 2.77 -14.50 -24.05
CA SER A 5 3.09 -13.38 -24.94
C SER A 5 1.92 -12.96 -25.81
N LYS A 6 1.11 -13.91 -26.28
CA LYS A 6 -0.14 -13.61 -27.02
C LYS A 6 -1.19 -12.92 -26.15
N ALA A 7 -1.31 -13.31 -24.87
CA ALA A 7 -2.25 -12.70 -23.94
C ALA A 7 -1.85 -11.25 -23.57
N VAL A 8 -0.56 -11.03 -23.35
CA VAL A 8 -0.01 -9.68 -23.06
C VAL A 8 -0.15 -8.76 -24.28
N LEU A 9 0.19 -9.25 -25.48
CA LEU A 9 0.01 -8.52 -26.73
C LEU A 9 -1.46 -8.17 -26.97
N GLY A 10 -2.39 -9.12 -26.78
CA GLY A 10 -3.81 -8.88 -26.94
C GLY A 10 -4.37 -7.85 -25.95
N ALA A 11 -3.97 -7.91 -24.68
CA ALA A 11 -4.39 -6.94 -23.66
C ALA A 11 -3.83 -5.53 -23.94
N SER A 12 -2.59 -5.45 -24.41
CA SER A 12 -1.95 -4.18 -24.75
C SER A 12 -2.58 -3.58 -26.03
N GLN A 13 -2.84 -4.37 -27.04
CA GLN A 13 -3.52 -3.92 -28.25
C GLN A 13 -4.95 -3.41 -27.98
N ASN A 14 -5.70 -4.05 -27.08
CA ASN A 14 -7.01 -3.56 -26.68
C ASN A 14 -6.96 -2.20 -25.99
N LYS A 15 -6.02 -2.00 -25.07
CA LYS A 15 -5.82 -0.69 -24.41
C LYS A 15 -5.37 0.40 -25.38
N ILE A 16 -4.48 0.07 -26.33
CA ILE A 16 -4.06 1.00 -27.38
C ILE A 16 -5.25 1.35 -28.26
N ARG A 17 -6.03 0.35 -28.67
CA ARG A 17 -7.25 0.56 -29.45
C ARG A 17 -8.22 1.49 -28.73
N GLU A 18 -8.53 1.25 -27.46
CA GLU A 18 -9.38 2.14 -26.64
C GLU A 18 -8.85 3.57 -26.59
N LYS A 19 -7.53 3.75 -26.51
CA LYS A 19 -6.90 5.06 -26.43
C LYS A 19 -6.91 5.85 -27.73
N VAL A 20 -6.88 5.19 -28.90
CA VAL A 20 -6.74 5.87 -30.22
C VAL A 20 -8.04 5.93 -31.01
N MET A 21 -9.03 5.07 -30.73
CA MET A 21 -10.28 5.02 -31.48
C MET A 21 -11.07 6.33 -31.35
N GLY A 22 -11.53 6.84 -32.51
CA GLY A 22 -12.31 8.07 -32.58
C GLY A 22 -11.50 9.37 -32.52
N ARG A 23 -10.18 9.29 -32.27
CA ARG A 23 -9.29 10.46 -32.30
C ARG A 23 -8.85 10.79 -33.72
N THR A 24 -8.39 12.01 -33.93
CA THR A 24 -8.01 12.56 -35.23
C THR A 24 -6.49 12.56 -35.39
N LEU A 25 -6.00 12.12 -36.56
CA LEU A 25 -4.59 12.17 -36.91
C LEU A 25 -4.12 13.62 -37.08
N ALA A 26 -3.02 13.99 -36.40
CA ALA A 26 -2.41 15.29 -36.54
C ALA A 26 -1.44 15.38 -37.74
N SER A 27 -1.00 14.24 -38.28
CA SER A 27 -0.14 14.18 -39.45
C SER A 27 -0.49 12.97 -40.32
N GLY A 28 -0.21 13.06 -41.61
CA GLY A 28 -0.35 11.93 -42.56
C GLY A 28 0.57 10.76 -42.18
N VAL A 29 0.06 9.54 -42.36
CA VAL A 29 0.78 8.30 -42.04
C VAL A 29 1.19 7.60 -43.34
N LEU A 30 2.47 7.30 -43.47
CA LEU A 30 3.08 6.61 -44.62
C LEU A 30 3.50 5.20 -44.20
N ASP A 31 3.43 4.24 -45.14
CA ASP A 31 4.00 2.90 -44.95
C ASP A 31 5.54 2.90 -45.10
N ALA A 32 6.15 1.73 -44.90
CA ALA A 32 7.58 1.56 -45.05
C ALA A 32 8.11 1.78 -46.49
N GLU A 33 7.23 1.78 -47.48
CA GLU A 33 7.53 1.99 -48.88
C GLU A 33 7.25 3.44 -49.34
N GLY A 34 6.75 4.28 -48.41
CA GLY A 34 6.44 5.69 -48.64
C GLY A 34 5.03 5.96 -49.22
N ASN A 35 4.18 4.96 -49.27
CA ASN A 35 2.78 5.15 -49.72
C ASN A 35 1.94 5.72 -48.57
N LEU A 36 1.03 6.63 -48.89
CA LEU A 36 0.12 7.24 -47.94
C LEU A 36 -0.99 6.26 -47.52
N ILE A 37 -1.06 5.94 -46.24
CA ILE A 37 -2.10 5.10 -45.64
C ILE A 37 -3.27 5.95 -45.19
N ALA A 38 -3.02 7.10 -44.58
CA ALA A 38 -4.03 8.04 -44.10
C ALA A 38 -3.51 9.48 -44.16
N GLU A 39 -4.38 10.43 -44.51
CA GLU A 39 -4.08 11.86 -44.49
C GLU A 39 -4.20 12.45 -43.05
N ALA A 40 -3.58 13.61 -42.82
CA ALA A 40 -3.86 14.40 -41.64
C ALA A 40 -5.36 14.72 -41.53
N ASP A 41 -5.83 15.02 -40.34
CA ASP A 41 -7.23 15.33 -40.02
C ASP A 41 -8.20 14.16 -40.26
N THR A 42 -7.70 12.94 -40.43
CA THR A 42 -8.51 11.72 -40.57
C THR A 42 -8.81 11.11 -39.20
N ASN A 43 -10.10 10.80 -38.94
CA ASN A 43 -10.50 10.10 -37.72
C ASN A 43 -10.11 8.62 -37.78
N ILE A 44 -9.61 8.09 -36.67
CA ILE A 44 -9.23 6.68 -36.56
C ILE A 44 -10.48 5.83 -36.39
N THR A 45 -10.82 5.13 -37.45
CA THR A 45 -11.88 4.10 -37.48
C THR A 45 -11.26 2.71 -37.30
N GLU A 46 -12.11 1.70 -37.05
CA GLU A 46 -11.65 0.31 -36.95
C GLU A 46 -10.93 -0.18 -38.20
N GLU A 47 -11.42 0.22 -39.36
CA GLU A 47 -10.81 -0.15 -40.65
C GLU A 47 -9.43 0.49 -40.84
N LEU A 48 -9.29 1.77 -40.45
CA LEU A 48 -8.02 2.47 -40.51
C LEU A 48 -7.03 1.89 -39.49
N PHE A 49 -7.48 1.62 -38.25
CA PHE A 49 -6.65 0.99 -37.24
C PHE A 49 -6.12 -0.38 -37.65
N ALA A 50 -6.97 -1.20 -38.29
CA ALA A 50 -6.54 -2.48 -38.86
C ALA A 50 -5.49 -2.30 -39.97
N LYS A 51 -5.65 -1.34 -40.90
CA LYS A 51 -4.68 -1.02 -41.96
C LYS A 51 -3.33 -0.55 -41.36
N LEU A 52 -3.35 0.30 -40.31
CA LEU A 52 -2.15 0.77 -39.62
C LEU A 52 -1.39 -0.38 -38.95
N ASN A 53 -2.12 -1.34 -38.36
CA ASN A 53 -1.53 -2.53 -37.76
C ASN A 53 -0.94 -3.49 -38.83
N ASP A 54 -1.63 -3.70 -39.93
CA ASP A 54 -1.15 -4.56 -41.03
C ASP A 54 0.10 -3.97 -41.70
N ALA A 55 0.17 -2.66 -41.81
CA ALA A 55 1.31 -1.93 -42.32
C ALA A 55 2.45 -1.82 -41.29
N LYS A 56 2.27 -2.34 -40.07
CA LYS A 56 3.24 -2.31 -38.93
C LYS A 56 3.74 -0.90 -38.57
N ILE A 57 2.89 0.10 -38.67
CA ILE A 57 3.21 1.45 -38.24
C ILE A 57 3.45 1.45 -36.74
N GLU A 58 4.59 1.95 -36.30
CA GLU A 58 4.95 1.93 -34.87
C GLU A 58 4.35 3.08 -34.09
N GLU A 59 4.33 4.28 -34.68
CA GLU A 59 3.89 5.51 -34.00
C GLU A 59 3.01 6.35 -34.92
N ILE A 60 2.01 6.99 -34.35
CA ILE A 60 1.15 7.97 -35.02
C ILE A 60 1.04 9.23 -34.16
N ASN A 61 0.81 10.36 -34.81
CA ASN A 61 0.57 11.64 -34.15
C ASN A 61 -0.92 11.94 -34.13
N LEU A 62 -1.46 12.20 -32.96
CA LEU A 62 -2.85 12.53 -32.73
C LEU A 62 -2.98 13.92 -32.12
N TYR A 63 -4.08 14.63 -32.41
CA TYR A 63 -4.40 15.81 -31.65
C TYR A 63 -4.73 15.43 -30.20
N SER A 64 -4.27 16.26 -29.25
CA SER A 64 -4.57 16.05 -27.83
C SER A 64 -6.05 16.25 -27.53
N ASP A 65 -6.65 15.35 -26.72
CA ASP A 65 -8.06 15.51 -26.31
C ASP A 65 -8.25 16.64 -25.30
N GLU A 66 -7.16 17.16 -24.69
CA GLU A 66 -7.19 18.17 -23.66
C GLU A 66 -7.09 19.61 -24.22
N ASP A 67 -6.69 19.75 -25.48
CA ASP A 67 -6.55 21.07 -26.11
C ASP A 67 -7.75 21.43 -27.01
N MET A 68 -8.59 22.37 -26.54
CA MET A 68 -9.71 22.91 -27.30
C MET A 68 -9.28 23.69 -28.57
N ASN A 69 -8.00 24.04 -28.71
CA ASN A 69 -7.46 24.80 -29.83
C ASN A 69 -6.77 23.92 -30.90
N GLY A 70 -6.56 22.63 -30.64
CA GLY A 70 -6.03 21.66 -31.61
C GLY A 70 -4.56 21.87 -31.99
N GLU A 71 -3.77 22.55 -31.14
CA GLU A 71 -2.34 22.82 -31.41
C GLU A 71 -1.40 21.79 -30.78
N ASP A 72 -1.83 21.11 -29.71
CA ASP A 72 -1.01 20.10 -29.04
C ASP A 72 -1.12 18.73 -29.71
N ILE A 73 0.04 18.17 -30.06
CA ILE A 73 0.16 16.87 -30.75
C ILE A 73 0.73 15.83 -29.78
N GLU A 74 0.00 14.73 -29.59
CA GLU A 74 0.44 13.56 -28.82
C GLU A 74 0.94 12.47 -29.77
N THR A 75 2.18 12.00 -29.61
CA THR A 75 2.69 10.83 -30.33
C THR A 75 2.28 9.56 -29.58
N VAL A 76 1.50 8.69 -30.22
CA VAL A 76 1.03 7.44 -29.64
C VAL A 76 1.62 6.26 -30.39
N ARG A 77 2.25 5.34 -29.64
CA ARG A 77 2.75 4.08 -30.19
C ARG A 77 1.62 3.09 -30.34
N ILE A 78 1.30 2.68 -31.57
CA ILE A 78 0.18 1.78 -31.89
C ILE A 78 0.60 0.34 -32.17
N ASN A 79 1.86 0.12 -32.54
CA ASN A 79 2.37 -1.22 -32.80
C ASN A 79 3.44 -1.61 -31.77
N ILE A 80 3.27 -2.79 -31.18
CA ILE A 80 4.22 -3.33 -30.21
C ILE A 80 5.06 -4.38 -30.95
N SER A 81 6.33 -4.10 -31.17
CA SER A 81 7.26 -5.06 -31.74
C SER A 81 7.38 -6.30 -30.85
N ASP A 82 7.66 -7.46 -31.45
CA ASP A 82 7.90 -8.70 -30.68
C ASP A 82 9.03 -8.52 -29.65
N THR A 83 10.02 -7.69 -29.96
CA THR A 83 11.12 -7.34 -29.06
C THR A 83 10.67 -6.53 -27.86
N PHE A 84 9.80 -5.54 -28.07
CA PHE A 84 9.23 -4.75 -26.98
C PHE A 84 8.36 -5.59 -26.06
N ALA A 85 7.50 -6.42 -26.62
CA ALA A 85 6.65 -7.35 -25.84
C ALA A 85 7.49 -8.34 -25.04
N HIS A 86 8.59 -8.83 -25.59
CA HIS A 86 9.54 -9.70 -24.91
C HIS A 86 10.20 -8.98 -23.73
N ASN A 87 10.67 -7.74 -23.92
CA ASN A 87 11.31 -6.95 -22.87
C ASN A 87 10.33 -6.62 -21.73
N VAL A 88 9.09 -6.19 -22.05
CA VAL A 88 8.05 -5.94 -21.05
C VAL A 88 7.72 -7.21 -20.25
N LEU A 89 7.62 -8.35 -20.93
CA LEU A 89 7.37 -9.63 -20.25
C LEU A 89 8.56 -10.05 -19.38
N LYS A 90 9.80 -9.84 -19.84
CA LYS A 90 11.01 -10.07 -19.05
C LYS A 90 11.04 -9.20 -17.80
N GLU A 91 10.81 -7.89 -17.94
CA GLU A 91 10.75 -6.97 -16.79
C GLU A 91 9.65 -7.38 -15.79
N ALA A 92 8.46 -7.72 -16.27
CA ALA A 92 7.37 -8.19 -15.43
C ALA A 92 7.72 -9.50 -14.71
N MET A 93 8.39 -10.44 -15.38
CA MET A 93 8.84 -11.69 -14.77
C MET A 93 9.98 -11.45 -13.76
N MET A 94 10.92 -10.59 -14.08
CA MET A 94 11.99 -10.18 -13.16
C MET A 94 11.40 -9.51 -11.91
N HIS A 95 10.48 -8.57 -12.07
CA HIS A 95 9.85 -7.90 -10.93
C HIS A 95 9.06 -8.86 -10.03
N ASN A 96 8.35 -9.83 -10.61
CA ASN A 96 7.44 -10.69 -9.86
C ASN A 96 8.09 -11.98 -9.34
N PHE A 97 9.12 -12.50 -10.01
CA PHE A 97 9.63 -13.85 -9.76
C PHE A 97 11.11 -13.95 -9.43
N ASN A 98 11.92 -12.90 -9.71
CA ASN A 98 13.33 -12.90 -9.37
C ASN A 98 13.56 -13.18 -7.88
N ASN A 99 14.56 -13.99 -7.57
CA ASN A 99 14.90 -14.44 -6.22
C ASN A 99 13.80 -15.25 -5.49
N LYS A 100 12.79 -15.76 -6.20
CA LYS A 100 11.77 -16.65 -5.62
C LYS A 100 12.14 -18.11 -5.88
N GLU A 101 11.77 -18.98 -4.94
CA GLU A 101 12.04 -20.43 -5.04
C GLU A 101 11.03 -21.11 -5.98
N VAL A 102 11.52 -21.98 -6.84
CA VAL A 102 10.71 -22.83 -7.71
C VAL A 102 10.00 -23.89 -6.86
N ALA A 103 8.67 -23.93 -6.90
CA ALA A 103 7.85 -24.83 -6.09
C ALA A 103 7.62 -26.21 -6.71
N ALA A 104 7.78 -26.34 -8.02
CA ALA A 104 7.74 -27.59 -8.77
C ALA A 104 8.56 -27.41 -10.03
N ASP A 105 9.17 -28.50 -10.53
CA ASP A 105 10.00 -28.48 -11.74
C ASP A 105 9.32 -27.75 -12.90
N ILE A 106 10.04 -26.80 -13.50
CA ILE A 106 9.58 -26.06 -14.67
C ILE A 106 10.00 -26.83 -15.90
N VAL A 107 9.01 -27.36 -16.62
CA VAL A 107 9.22 -28.23 -17.77
C VAL A 107 8.74 -27.55 -19.03
N ASN A 108 9.53 -27.64 -20.10
CA ASN A 108 9.16 -27.13 -21.40
C ASN A 108 8.17 -28.05 -22.15
N GLY A 109 7.71 -27.64 -23.33
CA GLY A 109 6.80 -28.44 -24.13
C GLY A 109 7.37 -29.77 -24.67
N ALA A 110 8.69 -29.92 -24.66
CA ALA A 110 9.41 -31.14 -25.05
C ALA A 110 9.65 -32.10 -23.88
N GLY A 111 9.34 -31.69 -22.64
CA GLY A 111 9.56 -32.48 -21.43
C GLY A 111 10.94 -32.28 -20.77
N GLU A 112 11.71 -31.29 -21.23
CA GLU A 112 13.00 -30.95 -20.62
C GLU A 112 12.79 -30.03 -19.41
N VAL A 113 13.56 -30.23 -18.35
CA VAL A 113 13.49 -29.42 -17.13
C VAL A 113 14.37 -28.19 -17.29
N LEU A 114 13.76 -27.02 -17.23
CA LEU A 114 14.45 -25.72 -17.27
C LEU A 114 14.89 -25.23 -15.88
N ALA A 115 14.18 -25.61 -14.84
CA ALA A 115 14.55 -25.36 -13.45
C ALA A 115 13.93 -26.45 -12.54
N HIS A 116 14.68 -26.85 -11.52
CA HIS A 116 14.25 -27.86 -10.55
C HIS A 116 13.53 -27.27 -9.35
N THR A 117 12.74 -28.09 -8.69
CA THR A 117 12.11 -27.74 -7.41
C THR A 117 13.18 -27.36 -6.39
N GLY A 118 13.05 -26.18 -5.79
CA GLY A 118 14.02 -25.64 -4.83
C GLY A 118 15.04 -24.66 -5.44
N ASP A 119 15.15 -24.60 -6.78
CA ASP A 119 16.01 -23.61 -7.43
C ASP A 119 15.49 -22.19 -7.18
N THR A 120 16.41 -21.23 -7.13
CA THR A 120 16.05 -19.81 -7.07
C THR A 120 15.88 -19.28 -8.49
N MET A 121 14.78 -18.60 -8.77
CA MET A 121 14.52 -17.94 -10.04
C MET A 121 15.55 -16.84 -10.27
N THR A 122 16.47 -17.09 -11.18
CA THR A 122 17.47 -16.12 -11.65
C THR A 122 17.08 -15.51 -12.99
N GLU A 123 17.77 -14.45 -13.39
CA GLU A 123 17.60 -13.86 -14.72
C GLU A 123 17.85 -14.89 -15.84
N ASP A 124 18.81 -15.80 -15.67
CA ASP A 124 19.12 -16.84 -16.65
C ASP A 124 17.97 -17.83 -16.83
N ILE A 125 17.35 -18.27 -15.75
CA ILE A 125 16.16 -19.14 -15.79
C ILE A 125 14.99 -18.42 -16.46
N ILE A 126 14.77 -17.17 -16.14
CA ILE A 126 13.72 -16.33 -16.76
C ILE A 126 13.98 -16.19 -18.26
N ASN A 127 15.20 -15.90 -18.66
CA ASN A 127 15.57 -15.82 -20.08
C ASN A 127 15.38 -17.16 -20.79
N ALA A 128 15.75 -18.29 -20.16
CA ALA A 128 15.54 -19.63 -20.72
C ALA A 128 14.04 -19.95 -20.92
N ILE A 129 13.19 -19.60 -19.95
CA ILE A 129 11.73 -19.78 -20.05
C ILE A 129 11.15 -18.94 -21.17
N LEU A 130 11.61 -17.70 -21.32
CA LEU A 130 11.14 -16.79 -22.36
C LEU A 130 11.61 -17.20 -23.75
N ALA A 131 12.85 -17.70 -23.87
CA ALA A 131 13.43 -18.18 -25.13
C ALA A 131 12.72 -19.45 -25.61
N ASP A 132 12.43 -20.41 -24.74
CA ASP A 132 11.73 -21.64 -25.07
C ASP A 132 10.28 -21.35 -25.50
N GLY A 133 9.57 -20.50 -24.78
CA GLY A 133 8.21 -20.08 -25.10
C GLY A 133 7.14 -21.18 -25.08
N THR A 134 7.47 -22.42 -24.72
CA THR A 134 6.57 -23.59 -24.69
C THR A 134 6.12 -23.96 -23.28
N VAL A 135 6.71 -23.35 -22.26
CA VAL A 135 6.34 -23.55 -20.85
C VAL A 135 4.86 -23.19 -20.64
N LYS A 136 4.07 -24.15 -20.17
CA LYS A 136 2.61 -23.98 -19.99
C LYS A 136 2.24 -23.52 -18.59
N GLU A 137 2.98 -23.95 -17.59
CA GLU A 137 2.72 -23.71 -16.18
C GLU A 137 4.04 -23.63 -15.43
N MET A 138 4.15 -22.67 -14.53
CA MET A 138 5.23 -22.63 -13.56
C MET A 138 4.64 -22.40 -12.17
N ARG A 139 5.17 -23.11 -11.18
CA ARG A 139 4.80 -22.98 -9.78
C ARG A 139 5.95 -22.39 -9.01
N ILE A 140 5.74 -21.23 -8.44
CA ILE A 140 6.75 -20.50 -7.70
C ILE A 140 6.25 -20.31 -6.28
N ARG A 141 7.11 -20.58 -5.31
CA ARG A 141 6.83 -20.29 -3.91
C ARG A 141 6.81 -18.78 -3.73
N ASN A 142 5.69 -18.27 -3.30
CA ASN A 142 5.63 -16.90 -2.87
C ASN A 142 6.24 -16.82 -1.47
N ASN A 143 7.56 -16.65 -1.40
CA ASN A 143 8.30 -16.47 -0.16
C ASN A 143 8.08 -15.07 0.44
N GLU A 144 7.38 -14.19 -0.28
CA GLU A 144 6.91 -12.93 0.29
C GLU A 144 5.91 -13.23 1.40
N ILE A 145 6.44 -13.29 2.60
CA ILE A 145 5.62 -13.35 3.77
C ILE A 145 4.98 -11.98 3.93
N ALA A 146 3.66 -11.95 3.80
CA ALA A 146 2.91 -10.74 4.06
C ALA A 146 3.17 -10.30 5.50
N GLY A 147 3.95 -9.24 5.66
CA GLY A 147 4.27 -8.59 6.93
C GLY A 147 3.75 -7.17 6.96
N ILE A 148 3.80 -6.58 8.13
CA ILE A 148 3.64 -5.13 8.33
C ILE A 148 5.00 -4.56 8.73
N GLU A 149 5.31 -3.39 8.21
CA GLU A 149 6.42 -2.59 8.70
C GLU A 149 5.99 -1.93 10.00
N VAL A 150 6.78 -2.07 11.05
CA VAL A 150 6.52 -1.49 12.36
C VAL A 150 7.67 -0.60 12.79
N GLU A 151 7.31 0.50 13.41
CA GLU A 151 8.19 1.47 14.06
C GLU A 151 7.63 1.78 15.44
N ALA A 152 8.34 2.55 16.25
CA ALA A 152 7.82 3.05 17.53
C ALA A 152 6.54 3.86 17.28
N ILE A 153 5.53 3.70 18.14
CA ILE A 153 4.34 4.56 18.13
C ILE A 153 4.68 5.84 18.88
N THR A 154 4.54 6.97 18.21
CA THR A 154 4.85 8.29 18.77
C THR A 154 3.65 9.22 18.67
N GLU A 155 3.53 10.15 19.61
CA GLU A 155 2.56 11.24 19.61
C GLU A 155 3.27 12.59 19.48
N GLY A 156 2.63 13.52 18.76
CA GLY A 156 3.15 14.87 18.52
C GLY A 156 4.00 15.00 17.24
N LYS A 157 3.90 16.17 16.59
CA LYS A 157 4.68 16.49 15.36
C LYS A 157 6.07 17.05 15.68
N LYS A 158 6.18 17.92 16.71
CA LYS A 158 7.44 18.63 17.03
C LYS A 158 8.24 17.92 18.13
N GLU A 159 7.57 17.49 19.19
CA GLU A 159 8.15 16.65 20.24
C GLU A 159 7.46 15.28 20.16
N LYS A 160 8.18 14.31 19.62
CA LYS A 160 7.68 12.94 19.48
C LYS A 160 7.81 12.23 20.84
N THR A 161 6.71 12.16 21.58
CA THR A 161 6.65 11.31 22.78
C THR A 161 6.42 9.86 22.34
N ILE A 162 7.30 8.96 22.78
CA ILE A 162 7.18 7.53 22.47
C ILE A 162 6.05 6.94 23.33
N ILE A 163 5.01 6.44 22.69
CA ILE A 163 3.89 5.73 23.32
C ILE A 163 4.22 4.25 23.49
N GLU A 164 4.73 3.62 22.43
CA GLU A 164 5.15 2.21 22.42
C GLU A 164 6.48 2.09 21.68
N THR A 165 7.45 1.44 22.30
CA THR A 165 8.78 1.28 21.69
C THR A 165 8.75 0.26 20.56
N LEU A 166 9.71 0.34 19.62
CA LEU A 166 9.86 -0.69 18.59
C LEU A 166 10.12 -2.06 19.23
N HIS A 167 10.92 -2.09 20.30
CA HIS A 167 11.21 -3.30 21.06
C HIS A 167 9.94 -4.03 21.51
N ASP A 168 9.01 -3.32 22.17
CA ASP A 168 7.75 -3.89 22.68
C ASP A 168 6.83 -4.39 21.56
N ARG A 169 6.92 -3.76 20.39
CA ARG A 169 6.14 -4.14 19.23
C ARG A 169 6.63 -5.40 18.51
N ILE A 170 7.94 -5.66 18.52
CA ILE A 170 8.55 -6.79 17.80
C ILE A 170 8.77 -8.03 18.65
N ILE A 171 8.90 -7.88 19.96
CA ILE A 171 9.14 -9.02 20.87
C ILE A 171 7.99 -10.04 20.78
N GLY A 172 8.34 -11.32 20.66
CA GLY A 172 7.37 -12.42 20.57
C GLY A 172 6.61 -12.47 19.24
N ARG A 173 7.05 -11.71 18.24
CA ARG A 173 6.57 -11.80 16.84
C ARG A 173 7.52 -12.64 16.01
N ASN A 174 7.15 -12.95 14.79
CA ASN A 174 8.04 -13.58 13.81
C ASN A 174 8.43 -12.56 12.74
N LEU A 175 9.67 -12.58 12.32
CA LEU A 175 10.17 -11.71 11.24
C LEU A 175 9.46 -12.00 9.93
N ALA A 176 9.22 -10.96 9.13
CA ALA A 176 8.68 -11.08 7.79
C ALA A 176 9.71 -10.72 6.70
N GLU A 177 10.92 -10.39 7.11
CA GLU A 177 12.09 -10.15 6.27
C GLU A 177 13.36 -10.65 6.97
N ASP A 178 14.43 -10.82 6.20
CA ASP A 178 15.76 -11.10 6.77
C ASP A 178 16.36 -9.82 7.33
N ILE A 179 16.94 -9.91 8.51
CA ILE A 179 17.65 -8.80 9.15
C ILE A 179 19.13 -8.93 8.84
N LEU A 180 19.66 -7.93 8.17
CA LEU A 180 21.08 -7.85 7.81
C LEU A 180 21.85 -7.07 8.89
N ASP A 181 23.08 -7.46 9.12
CA ASP A 181 24.03 -6.72 9.94
C ASP A 181 24.63 -5.51 9.17
N GLU A 182 25.58 -4.82 9.79
CA GLU A 182 26.28 -3.68 9.21
C GLU A 182 27.16 -4.05 8.01
N ASN A 183 27.51 -5.33 7.84
CA ASN A 183 28.34 -5.86 6.75
C ASN A 183 27.48 -6.39 5.58
N GLY A 184 26.16 -6.44 5.76
CA GLY A 184 25.23 -6.99 4.77
C GLY A 184 25.04 -8.51 4.86
N GLU A 185 25.55 -9.16 5.93
CA GLU A 185 25.29 -10.57 6.19
C GLU A 185 23.97 -10.75 6.94
N ILE A 186 23.31 -11.91 6.71
CA ILE A 186 22.04 -12.20 7.37
C ILE A 186 22.28 -12.52 8.84
N LEU A 187 21.82 -11.65 9.71
CA LEU A 187 21.89 -11.82 11.17
C LEU A 187 20.74 -12.68 11.69
N TYR A 188 19.53 -12.43 11.20
CA TYR A 188 18.31 -13.19 11.56
C TYR A 188 17.47 -13.47 10.32
N HIS A 189 16.93 -14.70 10.25
CA HIS A 189 16.18 -15.15 9.08
C HIS A 189 14.69 -14.80 9.16
N ILE A 190 14.08 -14.68 8.00
CA ILE A 190 12.64 -14.58 7.83
C ILE A 190 11.92 -15.76 8.52
N ASN A 191 10.76 -15.50 9.16
CA ASN A 191 10.01 -16.44 10.00
C ASN A 191 10.67 -16.83 11.33
N GLU A 192 11.78 -16.23 11.67
CA GLU A 192 12.41 -16.44 12.97
C GLU A 192 11.60 -15.73 14.06
N TYR A 193 11.54 -16.38 15.22
CA TYR A 193 10.82 -15.87 16.39
C TYR A 193 11.71 -14.89 17.14
N VAL A 194 11.24 -13.64 17.30
CA VAL A 194 12.01 -12.59 17.97
C VAL A 194 12.00 -12.76 19.48
N THR A 195 13.16 -13.06 20.03
CA THR A 195 13.42 -13.13 21.49
C THR A 195 13.85 -11.76 22.02
N GLU A 196 13.90 -11.61 23.33
CA GLU A 196 14.34 -10.37 24.00
C GLU A 196 15.71 -9.86 23.49
N PRO A 197 16.80 -10.68 23.51
CA PRO A 197 18.10 -10.23 23.02
C PRO A 197 18.11 -9.88 21.53
N MET A 198 17.29 -10.58 20.72
CA MET A 198 17.15 -10.26 19.31
C MET A 198 16.46 -8.92 19.11
N ALA A 199 15.40 -8.64 19.87
CA ALA A 199 14.69 -7.37 19.81
C ALA A 199 15.62 -6.19 20.16
N GLU A 200 16.41 -6.30 21.22
CA GLU A 200 17.41 -5.29 21.59
C GLU A 200 18.41 -5.04 20.46
N ARG A 201 18.96 -6.12 19.87
CA ARG A 201 19.94 -6.01 18.79
C ARG A 201 19.33 -5.40 17.52
N ILE A 202 18.09 -5.79 17.17
CA ILE A 202 17.37 -5.25 16.00
C ILE A 202 17.12 -3.74 16.19
N CYS A 203 16.70 -3.31 17.37
CA CYS A 203 16.46 -1.89 17.68
C CYS A 203 17.73 -1.02 17.61
N GLN A 204 18.92 -1.61 17.81
CA GLN A 204 20.19 -0.91 17.62
C GLN A 204 20.53 -0.70 16.14
N LEU A 205 20.08 -1.63 15.27
CA LEU A 205 20.43 -1.62 13.85
C LEU A 205 19.40 -0.86 12.99
N ARG A 206 18.12 -0.86 13.40
CA ARG A 206 17.02 -0.34 12.55
C ARG A 206 15.94 0.34 13.39
N GLU A 207 15.38 1.41 12.84
CA GLU A 207 14.19 2.09 13.39
C GLU A 207 12.89 1.44 12.93
N LYS A 208 12.91 0.71 11.82
CA LYS A 208 11.75 0.04 11.21
C LYS A 208 12.07 -1.41 10.89
N VAL A 209 11.12 -2.29 11.13
CA VAL A 209 11.24 -3.73 10.90
C VAL A 209 9.95 -4.30 10.35
N LYS A 210 10.08 -5.20 9.39
CA LYS A 210 8.92 -5.91 8.84
C LYS A 210 8.69 -7.20 9.62
N ILE A 211 7.54 -7.27 10.29
CA ILE A 211 7.13 -8.43 11.10
C ILE A 211 5.87 -9.07 10.56
N ARG A 212 5.68 -10.35 10.88
CA ARG A 212 4.39 -11.02 10.62
C ARG A 212 3.35 -10.51 11.60
N SER A 213 2.19 -10.14 11.07
CA SER A 213 1.08 -9.61 11.84
C SER A 213 -0.21 -10.38 11.58
N VAL A 214 -1.09 -10.30 12.54
CA VAL A 214 -2.48 -10.73 12.42
C VAL A 214 -3.18 -10.02 11.27
N LEU A 215 -2.91 -8.73 11.05
CA LEU A 215 -3.54 -7.90 10.02
C LEU A 215 -3.32 -8.45 8.60
N THR A 216 -2.11 -8.90 8.31
CA THR A 216 -1.72 -9.42 6.98
C THR A 216 -1.84 -10.93 6.85
N CYS A 217 -2.39 -11.62 7.86
CA CYS A 217 -2.50 -13.07 7.85
C CYS A 217 -3.46 -13.56 6.75
N LYS A 218 -2.96 -14.40 5.84
CA LYS A 218 -3.72 -14.97 4.70
C LYS A 218 -4.54 -16.22 5.07
N ALA A 219 -4.61 -16.63 6.35
CA ALA A 219 -5.43 -17.75 6.77
C ALA A 219 -6.92 -17.49 6.48
N LYS A 220 -7.61 -18.45 5.86
CA LYS A 220 -9.05 -18.34 5.52
C LYS A 220 -9.91 -18.25 6.79
N PHE A 221 -9.58 -19.03 7.81
CA PHE A 221 -10.26 -19.06 9.10
C PHE A 221 -9.26 -18.79 10.21
N GLY A 222 -9.64 -17.92 11.16
CA GLY A 222 -8.77 -17.55 12.27
C GLY A 222 -7.47 -16.85 11.85
N VAL A 223 -6.42 -17.09 12.61
CA VAL A 223 -5.08 -16.51 12.41
C VAL A 223 -4.06 -17.63 12.49
N CYS A 224 -3.04 -17.65 11.63
CA CYS A 224 -2.01 -18.67 11.72
C CYS A 224 -1.08 -18.44 12.91
N ARG A 225 -0.52 -19.53 13.47
CA ARG A 225 0.38 -19.52 14.62
C ARG A 225 1.52 -18.51 14.49
N LYS A 226 2.17 -18.45 13.33
CA LYS A 226 3.31 -17.55 13.10
C LYS A 226 2.90 -16.06 13.02
N CYS A 227 1.72 -15.74 12.49
CA CYS A 227 1.25 -14.37 12.45
C CYS A 227 0.76 -13.85 13.82
N TYR A 228 0.24 -14.73 14.67
CA TYR A 228 -0.11 -14.38 16.04
C TYR A 228 1.13 -14.30 16.96
N GLY A 229 2.06 -15.24 16.81
CA GLY A 229 3.31 -15.29 17.56
C GLY A 229 3.11 -15.78 19.00
N ARG A 230 3.66 -15.05 19.97
CA ARG A 230 3.70 -15.40 21.39
C ARG A 230 2.32 -15.42 22.05
N ASN A 231 2.01 -16.45 22.79
CA ASN A 231 0.95 -16.45 23.80
C ASN A 231 1.46 -15.69 25.03
N LEU A 232 0.78 -14.63 25.41
CA LEU A 232 1.23 -13.73 26.47
C LEU A 232 1.17 -14.37 27.87
N ALA A 233 0.28 -15.35 28.07
CA ALA A 233 0.14 -16.04 29.35
C ALA A 233 1.26 -17.05 29.59
N THR A 234 1.67 -17.80 28.54
CA THR A 234 2.66 -18.87 28.65
C THR A 234 4.07 -18.46 28.27
N GLY A 235 4.22 -17.33 27.57
CA GLY A 235 5.49 -16.84 27.01
C GLY A 235 5.99 -17.62 25.80
N LYS A 236 5.30 -18.70 25.37
CA LYS A 236 5.66 -19.55 24.24
C LYS A 236 4.85 -19.19 23.00
N ASN A 237 5.23 -19.73 21.83
CA ASN A 237 4.39 -19.63 20.64
C ASN A 237 2.99 -20.19 20.91
N VAL A 238 1.97 -19.48 20.40
CA VAL A 238 0.56 -19.89 20.55
C VAL A 238 0.32 -21.30 19.98
N ASP A 239 -0.53 -22.06 20.65
CA ASP A 239 -0.95 -23.37 20.18
C ASP A 239 -2.12 -23.28 19.19
N VAL A 240 -2.29 -24.33 18.38
CA VAL A 240 -3.43 -24.41 17.46
C VAL A 240 -4.69 -24.72 18.28
N GLY A 241 -5.77 -24.00 18.03
CA GLY A 241 -7.02 -24.13 18.77
C GLY A 241 -7.23 -23.05 19.86
N GLU A 242 -6.23 -22.21 20.10
CA GLU A 242 -6.37 -21.08 21.04
C GLU A 242 -7.44 -20.10 20.58
N ALA A 243 -8.33 -19.71 21.49
CA ALA A 243 -9.44 -18.79 21.22
C ALA A 243 -8.99 -17.32 21.24
N VAL A 244 -8.08 -16.93 20.31
CA VAL A 244 -7.42 -15.61 20.27
C VAL A 244 -8.40 -14.43 20.16
N GLY A 245 -9.56 -14.63 19.54
CA GLY A 245 -10.61 -13.62 19.45
C GLY A 245 -11.25 -13.33 20.82
N THR A 246 -11.56 -14.37 21.60
CA THR A 246 -12.08 -14.24 22.96
C THR A 246 -11.05 -13.59 23.89
N ILE A 247 -9.78 -14.01 23.78
CA ILE A 247 -8.68 -13.40 24.54
C ILE A 247 -8.56 -11.92 24.21
N ALA A 248 -8.60 -11.55 22.92
CA ALA A 248 -8.55 -10.14 22.49
C ALA A 248 -9.72 -9.34 23.07
N ALA A 249 -10.95 -9.86 22.99
CA ALA A 249 -12.13 -9.18 23.52
C ALA A 249 -12.05 -8.98 25.03
N GLN A 250 -11.59 -9.98 25.78
CA GLN A 250 -11.41 -9.88 27.23
C GLN A 250 -10.29 -8.90 27.62
N SER A 251 -9.15 -8.94 26.90
CA SER A 251 -8.01 -8.06 27.15
C SER A 251 -8.32 -6.59 26.84
N ILE A 252 -9.23 -6.31 25.93
CA ILE A 252 -9.74 -4.97 25.61
C ILE A 252 -10.84 -4.56 26.58
N GLY A 253 -11.74 -5.48 26.93
CA GLY A 253 -12.92 -5.19 27.73
C GLY A 253 -12.64 -5.02 29.24
N GLU A 254 -11.71 -5.80 29.79
CA GLU A 254 -11.39 -5.71 31.22
C GLU A 254 -10.88 -4.32 31.62
N PRO A 255 -9.84 -3.75 30.99
CA PRO A 255 -9.40 -2.39 31.31
C PRO A 255 -10.45 -1.33 30.95
N GLY A 256 -11.34 -1.59 30.00
CA GLY A 256 -12.42 -0.69 29.63
C GLY A 256 -13.33 -0.31 30.82
N THR A 257 -13.65 -1.27 31.68
CA THR A 257 -14.42 -1.00 32.91
C THR A 257 -13.64 -0.07 33.87
N GLN A 258 -12.34 -0.24 34.01
CA GLN A 258 -11.49 0.62 34.85
C GLN A 258 -11.37 2.05 34.26
N LEU A 259 -11.30 2.18 32.96
CA LEU A 259 -11.26 3.47 32.26
C LEU A 259 -12.56 4.28 32.48
N THR A 260 -13.73 3.65 32.46
CA THR A 260 -15.01 4.31 32.75
C THR A 260 -15.05 4.85 34.19
N MET A 261 -14.54 4.12 35.15
CA MET A 261 -14.52 4.57 36.54
C MET A 261 -13.58 5.76 36.76
N ARG A 262 -12.46 5.85 36.04
CA ARG A 262 -11.48 6.96 36.16
C ARG A 262 -11.99 8.25 35.52
N THR A 263 -12.76 8.21 34.45
CA THR A 263 -13.30 9.41 33.80
C THR A 263 -14.33 10.17 34.66
N PHE A 264 -14.99 9.50 35.61
CA PHE A 264 -15.88 10.14 36.57
C PHE A 264 -15.14 10.92 37.69
N HIS A 265 -13.85 10.62 37.93
CA HIS A 265 -13.08 11.23 39.00
C HIS A 265 -12.20 12.42 38.56
N THR A 266 -11.94 12.57 37.27
CA THR A 266 -11.21 13.73 36.71
C THR A 266 -12.18 14.83 36.28
N GLY A 267 -12.98 15.35 37.20
CA GLY A 267 -13.85 16.51 37.03
C GLY A 267 -13.10 17.85 37.02
N GLY A 268 -11.91 17.92 36.43
CA GLY A 268 -11.16 19.15 36.22
C GLY A 268 -11.19 19.53 34.74
N VAL A 269 -11.65 20.74 34.49
CA VAL A 269 -11.68 21.51 33.24
C VAL A 269 -10.98 20.81 32.07
N ALA A 270 -11.72 19.96 31.36
CA ALA A 270 -11.31 19.49 30.05
C ALA A 270 -11.33 20.69 29.14
N GLY A 271 -10.19 20.99 28.49
CA GLY A 271 -10.12 21.99 27.45
C GLY A 271 -11.19 21.65 26.37
N ALA A 272 -11.77 22.67 25.78
CA ALA A 272 -12.87 22.55 24.82
C ALA A 272 -12.56 21.68 23.58
N ASP A 273 -11.34 21.20 23.43
CA ASP A 273 -10.83 20.55 22.21
C ASP A 273 -10.85 19.01 22.26
N ASP A 274 -11.15 18.36 23.39
CA ASP A 274 -11.08 16.89 23.45
C ASP A 274 -12.20 16.28 24.32
N ILE A 275 -13.41 16.29 23.79
CA ILE A 275 -14.64 15.82 24.49
C ILE A 275 -14.75 14.29 24.54
N THR A 276 -13.96 13.55 23.74
CA THR A 276 -13.98 12.09 23.65
C THR A 276 -12.63 11.47 23.98
N GLN A 277 -12.23 11.55 25.27
CA GLN A 277 -11.04 10.84 25.77
C GLN A 277 -11.47 9.53 26.47
N GLY A 278 -10.56 8.53 26.44
CA GLY A 278 -10.78 7.26 27.13
C GLY A 278 -11.70 6.30 26.37
N LEU A 279 -12.53 5.57 27.10
CA LEU A 279 -13.36 4.49 26.53
C LEU A 279 -14.31 4.94 25.40
N PRO A 280 -14.97 6.11 25.46
CA PRO A 280 -15.79 6.59 24.35
C PRO A 280 -15.04 6.74 23.03
N ARG A 281 -13.74 7.08 23.10
CA ARG A 281 -12.88 7.15 21.90
C ARG A 281 -12.57 5.77 21.35
N VAL A 282 -12.34 4.78 22.20
CA VAL A 282 -12.12 3.39 21.78
C VAL A 282 -13.37 2.84 21.09
N GLU A 283 -14.55 3.10 21.64
CA GLU A 283 -15.85 2.73 21.05
C GLU A 283 -16.04 3.39 19.69
N GLU A 284 -15.80 4.70 19.58
CA GLU A 284 -15.86 5.46 18.33
C GLU A 284 -14.95 4.86 17.24
N LEU A 285 -13.72 4.46 17.61
CA LEU A 285 -12.76 3.85 16.68
C LEU A 285 -13.20 2.46 16.23
N PHE A 286 -13.66 1.59 17.13
CA PHE A 286 -14.12 0.24 16.79
C PHE A 286 -15.45 0.23 16.01
N GLU A 287 -16.29 1.22 16.19
CA GLU A 287 -17.50 1.39 15.39
C GLU A 287 -17.26 2.21 14.12
N ALA A 288 -16.02 2.67 13.91
CA ALA A 288 -15.63 3.54 12.79
C ALA A 288 -16.54 4.77 12.64
N ARG A 289 -17.02 5.33 13.76
CA ARG A 289 -17.87 6.54 13.76
C ARG A 289 -17.08 7.76 13.28
N LYS A 290 -17.79 8.68 12.62
CA LYS A 290 -17.21 9.97 12.24
C LYS A 290 -17.03 10.83 13.50
N PRO A 291 -15.81 11.34 13.78
CA PRO A 291 -15.58 12.25 14.90
C PRO A 291 -16.41 13.53 14.82
N LYS A 292 -16.74 14.12 15.96
CA LYS A 292 -17.50 15.39 16.01
C LYS A 292 -16.74 16.55 15.33
N HIS A 293 -15.44 16.60 15.55
CA HIS A 293 -14.52 17.58 14.94
C HIS A 293 -13.41 16.82 14.19
N PRO A 294 -13.70 16.35 12.96
CA PRO A 294 -12.72 15.58 12.21
C PRO A 294 -11.56 16.45 11.73
N GLY A 295 -10.34 15.95 11.90
CA GLY A 295 -9.17 16.50 11.23
C GLY A 295 -9.31 16.32 9.72
N ILE A 296 -8.87 17.31 8.96
CA ILE A 296 -8.89 17.30 7.50
C ILE A 296 -7.58 16.72 6.98
N LEU A 297 -7.66 15.80 6.03
CA LEU A 297 -6.53 15.19 5.32
C LEU A 297 -6.41 15.79 3.92
N SER A 298 -5.17 15.90 3.42
CA SER A 298 -4.94 16.25 2.03
C SER A 298 -5.26 15.08 1.10
N GLU A 299 -6.01 15.33 0.05
CA GLU A 299 -6.33 14.34 -0.99
C GLU A 299 -5.25 14.28 -2.09
N VAL A 300 -4.41 15.33 -2.18
CA VAL A 300 -3.35 15.47 -3.17
C VAL A 300 -2.02 15.81 -2.50
N SER A 301 -0.91 15.51 -3.19
CA SER A 301 0.44 15.94 -2.77
C SER A 301 0.78 17.25 -3.42
N GLY A 302 1.41 18.18 -2.71
CA GLY A 302 1.78 19.49 -3.26
C GLY A 302 2.22 20.50 -2.21
N HIS A 303 2.25 21.76 -2.59
CA HIS A 303 2.61 22.88 -1.70
C HIS A 303 1.38 23.53 -1.10
N VAL A 304 1.46 23.81 0.19
CA VAL A 304 0.37 24.44 0.95
C VAL A 304 0.37 25.96 0.74
N HIS A 305 -0.78 26.51 0.40
CA HIS A 305 -1.05 27.96 0.39
C HIS A 305 -2.23 28.28 1.31
N ILE A 306 -2.03 29.18 2.27
CA ILE A 306 -3.03 29.51 3.29
C ILE A 306 -3.59 30.90 3.00
N THR A 307 -4.87 30.97 2.68
CA THR A 307 -5.59 32.24 2.48
C THR A 307 -6.54 32.48 3.64
N GLN A 308 -6.52 33.69 4.18
CA GLN A 308 -7.47 34.11 5.22
C GLN A 308 -8.37 35.21 4.69
N GLU A 309 -9.65 34.92 4.57
CA GLU A 309 -10.69 35.88 4.18
C GLU A 309 -11.62 36.13 5.38
N GLY A 310 -11.38 37.24 6.10
CA GLY A 310 -12.13 37.58 7.31
C GLY A 310 -11.98 36.50 8.41
N ASN A 311 -13.08 35.87 8.78
CA ASN A 311 -13.11 34.77 9.79
C ASN A 311 -12.96 33.39 9.20
N SER A 312 -12.90 33.25 7.88
CA SER A 312 -12.73 31.95 7.19
C SER A 312 -11.28 31.77 6.80
N ARG A 313 -10.72 30.58 7.09
CA ARG A 313 -9.42 30.15 6.60
C ARG A 313 -9.62 29.11 5.51
N LYS A 314 -8.86 29.25 4.42
CA LYS A 314 -8.87 28.34 3.30
C LYS A 314 -7.43 27.85 3.09
N VAL A 315 -7.27 26.57 2.99
CA VAL A 315 -5.99 25.95 2.65
C VAL A 315 -6.12 25.42 1.23
N THR A 316 -5.27 25.90 0.34
CA THR A 316 -5.16 25.41 -1.03
C THR A 316 -3.89 24.60 -1.15
N VAL A 317 -4.01 23.37 -1.59
CA VAL A 317 -2.85 22.51 -1.90
C VAL A 317 -2.64 22.57 -3.41
N MET A 318 -1.53 23.18 -3.82
CA MET A 318 -1.12 23.27 -5.21
C MET A 318 -0.40 21.98 -5.58
N ALA A 319 -1.09 21.09 -6.29
CA ALA A 319 -0.55 19.81 -6.71
C ALA A 319 0.49 19.99 -7.83
N LEU A 320 1.46 19.08 -7.87
CA LEU A 320 2.53 19.08 -8.88
C LEU A 320 2.01 18.77 -10.30
N ASP A 321 0.84 18.16 -10.40
CA ASP A 321 0.12 17.83 -11.63
C ASP A 321 -0.88 18.90 -12.10
N GLY A 322 -0.94 20.04 -11.41
CA GLY A 322 -1.70 21.23 -11.80
C GLY A 322 -3.12 21.31 -11.27
N GLU A 323 -3.66 20.27 -10.63
CA GLU A 323 -4.96 20.31 -9.97
C GLU A 323 -4.84 20.90 -8.56
N ASN A 324 -5.34 22.13 -8.37
CA ASN A 324 -5.37 22.78 -7.06
C ASN A 324 -6.58 22.29 -6.26
N GLN A 325 -6.33 21.76 -5.07
CA GLN A 325 -7.40 21.31 -4.17
C GLN A 325 -7.58 22.33 -3.04
N GLU A 326 -8.83 22.78 -2.83
CA GLU A 326 -9.17 23.76 -1.83
C GLU A 326 -9.92 23.15 -0.65
N TYR A 327 -9.47 23.47 0.57
CA TYR A 327 -10.06 23.00 1.81
C TYR A 327 -10.53 24.17 2.65
N GLN A 328 -11.82 24.20 2.99
CA GLN A 328 -12.34 25.17 3.93
C GLN A 328 -12.08 24.71 5.36
N ILE A 329 -11.40 25.52 6.14
CA ILE A 329 -11.04 25.21 7.51
C ILE A 329 -12.12 25.74 8.46
N PRO A 330 -12.76 24.89 9.28
CA PRO A 330 -13.74 25.31 10.26
C PRO A 330 -13.16 26.35 11.22
N TYR A 331 -14.01 27.28 11.67
CA TYR A 331 -13.62 28.27 12.66
C TYR A 331 -13.12 27.61 13.94
N GLY A 332 -11.97 28.06 14.45
CA GLY A 332 -11.35 27.51 15.66
C GLY A 332 -10.46 26.27 15.43
N ALA A 333 -10.49 25.64 14.24
CA ALA A 333 -9.60 24.51 13.97
C ALA A 333 -8.13 24.98 13.86
N LYS A 334 -7.23 24.27 14.54
CA LYS A 334 -5.79 24.52 14.48
C LYS A 334 -5.21 23.87 13.24
N LEU A 335 -4.37 24.62 12.52
CA LEU A 335 -3.65 24.11 11.37
C LEU A 335 -2.45 23.27 11.82
N SER A 336 -2.27 22.12 11.17
CA SER A 336 -1.09 21.24 11.32
C SER A 336 0.01 21.55 10.31
N VAL A 337 -0.25 22.45 9.37
CA VAL A 337 0.64 22.82 8.27
C VAL A 337 0.95 24.31 8.30
N VAL A 338 2.08 24.68 7.70
CA VAL A 338 2.50 26.08 7.54
C VAL A 338 2.51 26.48 6.07
N GLU A 339 2.50 27.79 5.81
CA GLU A 339 2.57 28.35 4.47
C GLU A 339 3.81 27.87 3.72
N GLY A 340 3.64 27.38 2.49
CA GLY A 340 4.71 26.88 1.64
C GLY A 340 5.24 25.50 1.98
N GLU A 341 4.66 24.81 2.98
CA GLU A 341 5.06 23.44 3.35
C GLU A 341 4.71 22.47 2.23
N GLU A 342 5.65 21.57 1.90
CA GLU A 342 5.40 20.47 1.00
C GLU A 342 4.76 19.31 1.77
N ILE A 343 3.60 18.86 1.31
CA ILE A 343 2.83 17.79 1.94
C ILE A 343 2.55 16.66 0.95
N ALA A 344 2.45 15.45 1.50
CA ALA A 344 2.04 14.27 0.76
C ALA A 344 0.52 14.03 0.87
N LYS A 345 -0.02 13.29 -0.09
CA LYS A 345 -1.40 12.80 -0.02
C LYS A 345 -1.60 11.99 1.27
N GLY A 346 -2.60 12.35 2.06
CA GLY A 346 -2.91 11.74 3.34
C GLY A 346 -2.31 12.47 4.55
N ASP A 347 -1.55 13.55 4.35
CA ASP A 347 -1.06 14.38 5.45
C ASP A 347 -2.18 15.21 6.07
N ARG A 348 -2.04 15.50 7.37
CA ARG A 348 -3.04 16.27 8.13
C ARG A 348 -2.89 17.75 7.86
N LEU A 349 -3.96 18.38 7.41
CA LEU A 349 -4.05 19.85 7.28
C LEU A 349 -4.45 20.50 8.59
N THR A 350 -5.29 19.84 9.39
CA THR A 350 -5.74 20.36 10.70
C THR A 350 -5.49 19.33 11.80
N GLU A 351 -5.34 19.84 13.04
CA GLU A 351 -5.36 19.00 14.24
C GLU A 351 -6.76 18.40 14.43
N GLY A 352 -6.82 17.29 15.16
CA GLY A 352 -8.06 16.60 15.49
C GLY A 352 -8.05 15.12 15.14
N SER A 353 -9.08 14.43 15.56
CA SER A 353 -9.27 13.01 15.31
C SER A 353 -9.65 12.77 13.85
N LEU A 354 -8.96 11.85 13.17
CA LEU A 354 -9.28 11.54 11.78
C LEU A 354 -10.51 10.63 11.69
N ASN A 355 -11.30 10.82 10.63
CA ASN A 355 -12.35 9.89 10.28
C ASN A 355 -11.74 8.63 9.63
N PRO A 356 -11.95 7.41 10.17
CA PRO A 356 -11.39 6.19 9.60
C PRO A 356 -11.76 5.96 8.13
N HIS A 357 -12.97 6.38 7.72
CA HIS A 357 -13.41 6.26 6.32
C HIS A 357 -12.62 7.16 5.36
N ASP A 358 -12.26 8.37 5.81
CA ASP A 358 -11.44 9.27 4.99
C ASP A 358 -10.00 8.76 4.88
N VAL A 359 -9.43 8.23 5.98
CA VAL A 359 -8.13 7.56 5.95
C VAL A 359 -8.15 6.38 4.97
N LEU A 360 -9.23 5.57 4.97
CA LEU A 360 -9.38 4.45 4.05
C LEU A 360 -9.43 4.89 2.58
N ARG A 361 -10.22 5.92 2.30
CA ARG A 361 -10.41 6.46 0.96
C ARG A 361 -9.12 7.10 0.40
N ILE A 362 -8.42 7.87 1.24
CA ILE A 362 -7.27 8.66 0.81
C ILE A 362 -5.97 7.85 0.86
N SER A 363 -5.70 7.19 1.99
CA SER A 363 -4.40 6.55 2.28
C SER A 363 -4.45 5.02 2.18
N GLY A 364 -5.65 4.42 2.02
CA GLY A 364 -5.85 2.99 1.79
C GLY A 364 -5.83 2.11 3.04
N VAL A 365 -5.98 0.79 2.81
CA VAL A 365 -6.23 -0.21 3.86
C VAL A 365 -5.11 -0.27 4.89
N LYS A 366 -3.84 -0.31 4.48
CA LYS A 366 -2.70 -0.42 5.41
C LYS A 366 -2.60 0.77 6.35
N ALA A 367 -2.77 1.98 5.82
CA ALA A 367 -2.75 3.21 6.61
C ALA A 367 -3.89 3.23 7.64
N THR A 368 -5.08 2.79 7.24
CA THR A 368 -6.25 2.70 8.15
C THR A 368 -6.03 1.69 9.26
N GLN A 369 -5.47 0.52 8.95
CA GLN A 369 -5.12 -0.48 9.96
C GLN A 369 -4.13 0.08 10.98
N ASN A 370 -3.05 0.69 10.51
CA ASN A 370 -2.05 1.31 11.38
C ASN A 370 -2.67 2.45 12.21
N TYR A 371 -3.50 3.29 11.60
CA TYR A 371 -4.20 4.36 12.29
C TYR A 371 -5.08 3.84 13.42
N LEU A 372 -5.94 2.85 13.16
CA LEU A 372 -6.83 2.28 14.18
C LEU A 372 -6.03 1.65 15.32
N VAL A 373 -5.00 0.84 15.00
CA VAL A 373 -4.16 0.21 16.02
C VAL A 373 -3.45 1.25 16.87
N SER A 374 -2.77 2.23 16.25
CA SER A 374 -2.01 3.24 16.97
C SER A 374 -2.91 4.13 17.87
N GLN A 375 -4.09 4.51 17.36
CA GLN A 375 -5.03 5.32 18.14
C GLN A 375 -5.58 4.56 19.34
N VAL A 376 -5.99 3.30 19.18
CA VAL A 376 -6.50 2.51 20.32
C VAL A 376 -5.38 2.26 21.34
N VAL A 377 -4.17 1.85 20.91
CA VAL A 377 -3.01 1.70 21.80
C VAL A 377 -2.76 2.99 22.55
N GLY A 378 -2.75 4.14 21.84
CA GLY A 378 -2.53 5.46 22.45
C GLY A 378 -3.52 5.77 23.57
N VAL A 379 -4.81 5.48 23.36
CA VAL A 379 -5.86 5.70 24.39
C VAL A 379 -5.59 4.85 25.64
N TYR A 380 -5.26 3.57 25.48
CA TYR A 380 -4.98 2.70 26.64
C TYR A 380 -3.69 3.13 27.38
N LYS A 381 -2.63 3.40 26.63
CA LYS A 381 -1.34 3.84 27.20
C LYS A 381 -1.46 5.18 27.94
N SER A 382 -2.19 6.17 27.39
CA SER A 382 -2.42 7.46 28.06
C SER A 382 -3.15 7.33 29.39
N GLN A 383 -3.93 6.26 29.56
CA GLN A 383 -4.62 5.93 30.80
C GLN A 383 -3.78 5.02 31.73
N GLY A 384 -2.53 4.72 31.36
CA GLY A 384 -1.61 3.88 32.14
C GLY A 384 -1.95 2.39 32.07
N VAL A 385 -2.67 1.96 31.03
CA VAL A 385 -3.00 0.56 30.78
C VAL A 385 -2.05 0.01 29.73
N ASP A 386 -1.34 -1.05 30.06
CA ASP A 386 -0.45 -1.74 29.13
C ASP A 386 -1.23 -2.85 28.39
N ILE A 387 -1.50 -2.62 27.11
CA ILE A 387 -2.18 -3.57 26.23
C ILE A 387 -1.29 -3.92 25.05
N ASN A 388 -1.15 -5.21 24.74
CA ASN A 388 -0.39 -5.63 23.56
C ASN A 388 -1.18 -5.37 22.29
N SER A 389 -0.55 -4.73 21.30
CA SER A 389 -1.15 -4.34 20.02
C SER A 389 -1.79 -5.51 19.26
N LYS A 390 -1.33 -6.76 19.46
CA LYS A 390 -1.91 -7.95 18.80
C LYS A 390 -3.40 -8.16 19.07
N HIS A 391 -3.88 -7.81 20.26
CA HIS A 391 -5.30 -7.92 20.60
C HIS A 391 -6.15 -6.95 19.79
N ILE A 392 -5.64 -5.74 19.62
CA ILE A 392 -6.27 -4.71 18.79
C ILE A 392 -6.21 -5.11 17.32
N GLU A 393 -5.06 -5.64 16.85
CA GLU A 393 -4.90 -6.15 15.48
C GLU A 393 -5.93 -7.24 15.14
N VAL A 394 -6.25 -8.14 16.08
CA VAL A 394 -7.28 -9.18 15.89
C VAL A 394 -8.65 -8.55 15.61
N MET A 395 -9.02 -7.52 16.39
CA MET A 395 -10.30 -6.82 16.23
C MET A 395 -10.34 -6.02 14.92
N VAL A 396 -9.30 -5.23 14.65
CA VAL A 396 -9.18 -4.42 13.41
C VAL A 396 -9.22 -5.32 12.17
N ARG A 397 -8.53 -6.47 12.19
CA ARG A 397 -8.61 -7.44 11.10
C ARG A 397 -10.03 -7.91 10.85
N GLN A 398 -10.78 -8.17 11.92
CA GLN A 398 -12.17 -8.61 11.79
C GLN A 398 -13.08 -7.50 11.29
N MET A 399 -12.87 -6.26 11.72
CA MET A 399 -13.60 -5.08 11.23
C MET A 399 -13.42 -4.88 9.72
N MET A 400 -12.19 -5.10 9.21
CA MET A 400 -11.83 -4.83 7.81
C MET A 400 -11.86 -6.08 6.91
N ARG A 401 -12.57 -7.12 7.33
CA ARG A 401 -12.65 -8.38 6.57
C ARG A 401 -13.64 -8.32 5.41
N LYS A 402 -14.63 -7.44 5.45
CA LYS A 402 -15.70 -7.29 4.45
C LYS A 402 -15.43 -6.12 3.54
#